data_9af79d247b696097fab70ba12e1681f8
#
_entry.id   9af79d247b696097fab70ba12e1681f8
#
_cell.length_a   1.000
_cell.length_b   1.000
_cell.length_c   1.000
_cell.angle_alpha   90.00
_cell.angle_beta   90.00
_cell.angle_gamma   90.00
#
_symmetry.space_group_name_H-M   'P 1'
#
loop_
_entity.id
_entity.type
_entity.pdbx_description
1 polymer ?
#
loop_
_entity_poly.entity_id
_entity_poly.type
_entity_poly.pdbx_seq_one_letter_code
_entity_poly.pdbx_strand_id
1 'polypeptide(L)'
;MVIALGADHAGWELKDALKAWLIESGYQILDFGTHSPESVDYPDYALPVAESVAWGKAERGVLVCGTGIGMAMTANKVPGVRAALCSDPFTARMSREHNDANVLTLGGRLMDNELGLEILRMWLSTPFAGGRHEQRVEKITQIEGRHLEGREEDFHETS
;
A
#
# COMPACT_ATOMS: atom_id res chain seq x y z
N MET A 1 0.04 2.07 16.29
CA MET A 1 -0.19 2.21 14.84
C MET A 1 -0.96 0.99 14.35
N VAL A 2 -2.00 1.20 13.56
CA VAL A 2 -2.80 0.14 12.92
C VAL A 2 -2.32 -0.05 11.49
N ILE A 3 -2.00 -1.29 11.12
CA ILE A 3 -1.54 -1.69 9.78
C ILE A 3 -2.58 -2.61 9.15
N ALA A 4 -3.07 -2.26 7.97
CA ALA A 4 -3.92 -3.12 7.18
C ALA A 4 -3.08 -4.01 6.26
N LEU A 5 -3.39 -5.30 6.19
CA LEU A 5 -2.67 -6.28 5.39
C LEU A 5 -3.61 -6.97 4.40
N GLY A 6 -3.11 -7.22 3.21
CA GLY A 6 -3.80 -8.02 2.21
C GLY A 6 -2.83 -8.70 1.26
N ALA A 7 -3.23 -9.84 0.73
CA ALA A 7 -2.45 -10.61 -0.24
C ALA A 7 -3.36 -11.45 -1.12
N ASP A 8 -2.87 -11.83 -2.30
CA ASP A 8 -3.45 -12.92 -3.07
C ASP A 8 -2.76 -14.26 -2.77
N HIS A 9 -3.09 -15.29 -3.54
CA HIS A 9 -2.54 -16.64 -3.38
C HIS A 9 -1.03 -16.73 -3.60
N ALA A 10 -0.41 -15.77 -4.29
CA ALA A 10 1.04 -15.72 -4.49
C ALA A 10 1.77 -14.95 -3.39
N GLY A 11 1.06 -14.20 -2.57
CA GLY A 11 1.63 -13.33 -1.55
C GLY A 11 1.28 -13.68 -0.11
N TRP A 12 0.36 -14.59 0.14
CA TRP A 12 -0.16 -14.83 1.48
C TRP A 12 0.89 -15.36 2.47
N GLU A 13 1.85 -16.17 2.02
CA GLU A 13 2.92 -16.68 2.88
C GLU A 13 3.83 -15.55 3.38
N LEU A 14 4.26 -14.65 2.48
CA LEU A 14 5.02 -13.48 2.86
C LEU A 14 4.19 -12.55 3.76
N LYS A 15 2.91 -12.32 3.42
CA LYS A 15 2.01 -11.53 4.27
C LYS A 15 1.96 -12.09 5.70
N ASP A 16 1.84 -13.39 5.85
CA ASP A 16 1.76 -14.02 7.17
C ASP A 16 3.06 -13.90 7.95
N ALA A 17 4.21 -13.99 7.30
CA ALA A 17 5.50 -13.74 7.93
C ALA A 17 5.65 -12.29 8.42
N LEU A 18 5.22 -11.33 7.59
CA LEU A 18 5.21 -9.90 7.96
C LEU A 18 4.25 -9.65 9.12
N LYS A 19 3.07 -10.25 9.08
CA LYS A 19 2.06 -10.13 10.13
C LYS A 19 2.59 -10.62 11.48
N ALA A 20 3.24 -11.77 11.51
CA ALA A 20 3.82 -12.32 12.72
C ALA A 20 4.81 -11.34 13.38
N TRP A 21 5.70 -10.77 12.57
CA TRP A 21 6.65 -9.78 13.07
C TRP A 21 5.96 -8.50 13.56
N LEU A 22 4.95 -8.01 12.84
CA LEU A 22 4.20 -6.82 13.21
C LEU A 22 3.49 -6.99 14.57
N ILE A 23 2.82 -8.12 14.77
CA ILE A 23 2.14 -8.43 16.04
C ILE A 23 3.17 -8.49 17.18
N GLU A 24 4.27 -9.18 16.99
CA GLU A 24 5.35 -9.30 17.95
C GLU A 24 5.98 -7.94 18.32
N SER A 25 5.99 -7.03 17.36
CA SER A 25 6.49 -5.66 17.51
C SER A 25 5.46 -4.67 18.10
N GLY A 26 4.25 -5.12 18.42
CA GLY A 26 3.22 -4.34 19.10
C GLY A 26 2.27 -3.57 18.19
N TYR A 27 2.28 -3.81 16.88
CA TYR A 27 1.34 -3.19 15.95
C TYR A 27 -0.04 -3.85 16.03
N GLN A 28 -1.08 -3.06 15.84
CA GLN A 28 -2.45 -3.56 15.64
C GLN A 28 -2.65 -3.90 14.15
N ILE A 29 -3.31 -5.01 13.86
CA ILE A 29 -3.42 -5.54 12.51
C ILE A 29 -4.90 -5.66 12.10
N LEU A 30 -5.18 -5.19 10.87
CA LEU A 30 -6.40 -5.50 10.13
C LEU A 30 -5.99 -6.41 8.96
N ASP A 31 -6.23 -7.71 9.08
CA ASP A 31 -5.89 -8.67 8.03
C ASP A 31 -7.11 -9.00 7.18
N PHE A 32 -7.06 -8.60 5.90
CA PHE A 32 -8.14 -8.82 4.94
C PHE A 32 -7.96 -10.12 4.11
N GLY A 33 -6.92 -10.90 4.37
CA GLY A 33 -6.64 -12.14 3.65
C GLY A 33 -5.77 -11.88 2.40
N THR A 34 -5.58 -12.88 1.51
CA THR A 34 -6.08 -14.25 1.66
C THR A 34 -5.23 -15.07 2.63
N HIS A 35 -5.67 -16.31 2.92
CA HIS A 35 -5.00 -17.21 3.89
C HIS A 35 -4.69 -18.59 3.31
N SER A 36 -4.71 -18.75 1.99
CA SER A 36 -4.53 -20.02 1.35
C SER A 36 -3.87 -19.88 -0.03
N PRO A 37 -3.34 -21.00 -0.60
CA PRO A 37 -2.77 -21.00 -1.93
C PRO A 37 -3.81 -21.05 -3.06
N GLU A 38 -5.10 -21.09 -2.73
CA GLU A 38 -6.17 -21.11 -3.74
C GLU A 38 -6.19 -19.81 -4.53
N SER A 39 -6.33 -19.91 -5.85
CA SER A 39 -6.32 -18.77 -6.75
C SER A 39 -7.45 -17.78 -6.43
N VAL A 40 -7.07 -16.53 -6.23
CA VAL A 40 -7.97 -15.40 -5.98
C VAL A 40 -7.52 -14.20 -6.80
N ASP A 41 -8.39 -13.22 -6.94
CA ASP A 41 -8.09 -11.99 -7.67
C ASP A 41 -7.49 -10.94 -6.73
N TYR A 42 -6.28 -10.47 -7.03
CA TYR A 42 -5.57 -9.52 -6.18
C TYR A 42 -6.35 -8.22 -5.90
N PRO A 43 -7.16 -7.66 -6.84
CA PRO A 43 -7.91 -6.43 -6.56
C PRO A 43 -8.90 -6.56 -5.41
N ASP A 44 -9.48 -7.73 -5.20
CA ASP A 44 -10.44 -7.99 -4.12
C ASP A 44 -9.80 -7.86 -2.73
N TYR A 45 -8.48 -8.03 -2.66
CA TYR A 45 -7.70 -7.90 -1.42
C TYR A 45 -6.97 -6.56 -1.30
N ALA A 46 -6.64 -5.93 -2.43
CA ALA A 46 -6.05 -4.60 -2.46
C ALA A 46 -7.05 -3.52 -2.04
N LEU A 47 -8.29 -3.61 -2.51
CA LEU A 47 -9.31 -2.59 -2.30
C LEU A 47 -9.60 -2.35 -0.81
N PRO A 48 -9.94 -3.37 0.02
CA PRO A 48 -10.26 -3.12 1.42
C PRO A 48 -9.07 -2.56 2.23
N VAL A 49 -7.85 -2.93 1.89
CA VAL A 49 -6.64 -2.35 2.51
C VAL A 49 -6.50 -0.88 2.14
N ALA A 50 -6.59 -0.56 0.85
CA ALA A 50 -6.50 0.81 0.37
C ALA A 50 -7.58 1.71 0.97
N GLU A 51 -8.84 1.25 1.00
CA GLU A 51 -9.95 1.98 1.61
C GLU A 51 -9.75 2.18 3.11
N SER A 52 -9.24 1.17 3.83
CA SER A 52 -8.94 1.30 5.26
C SER A 52 -7.92 2.40 5.55
N VAL A 53 -6.92 2.55 4.69
CA VAL A 53 -5.94 3.63 4.79
C VAL A 53 -6.55 4.98 4.41
N ALA A 54 -7.28 5.04 3.30
CA ALA A 54 -7.92 6.27 2.83
C ALA A 54 -8.93 6.83 3.84
N TRP A 55 -9.64 5.97 4.56
CA TRP A 55 -10.67 6.37 5.53
C TRP A 55 -10.15 6.48 6.97
N GLY A 56 -8.85 6.35 7.18
CA GLY A 56 -8.23 6.52 8.48
C GLY A 56 -8.45 5.38 9.47
N LYS A 57 -8.94 4.22 9.03
CA LYS A 57 -9.08 3.02 9.87
C LYS A 57 -7.74 2.34 10.14
N ALA A 58 -6.81 2.49 9.23
CA ALA A 58 -5.41 2.11 9.38
C ALA A 58 -4.53 3.29 8.97
N GLU A 59 -3.41 3.46 9.65
CA GLU A 59 -2.46 4.51 9.28
C GLU A 59 -1.64 4.11 8.05
N ARG A 60 -1.41 2.82 7.86
CA ARG A 60 -0.66 2.29 6.72
C ARG A 60 -1.19 0.95 6.26
N GLY A 61 -0.90 0.60 5.02
CA GLY A 61 -1.24 -0.68 4.43
C GLY A 61 -0.04 -1.40 3.85
N VAL A 62 -0.09 -2.73 3.84
CA VAL A 62 0.89 -3.60 3.18
C VAL A 62 0.15 -4.62 2.33
N LEU A 63 0.52 -4.70 1.07
CA LEU A 63 -0.11 -5.56 0.07
C LEU A 63 0.94 -6.45 -0.61
N VAL A 64 0.63 -7.73 -0.75
CA VAL A 64 1.54 -8.69 -1.37
C VAL A 64 0.81 -9.50 -2.44
N CYS A 65 1.34 -9.48 -3.66
CA CYS A 65 0.94 -10.41 -4.73
C CYS A 65 2.21 -11.03 -5.34
N GLY A 66 2.14 -11.63 -6.51
CA GLY A 66 3.31 -12.26 -7.12
C GLY A 66 4.47 -11.31 -7.36
N THR A 67 4.20 -10.12 -7.88
CA THR A 67 5.19 -9.09 -8.22
C THR A 67 5.02 -7.78 -7.43
N GLY A 68 3.89 -7.58 -6.80
CA GLY A 68 3.51 -6.30 -6.17
C GLY A 68 2.94 -5.27 -7.12
N ILE A 69 3.02 -5.51 -8.44
CA ILE A 69 2.60 -4.55 -9.48
C ILE A 69 1.10 -4.34 -9.47
N GLY A 70 0.32 -5.42 -9.55
CA GLY A 70 -1.14 -5.34 -9.57
C GLY A 70 -1.71 -4.73 -8.29
N MET A 71 -1.12 -5.05 -7.16
CA MET A 71 -1.48 -4.45 -5.88
C MET A 71 -1.26 -2.94 -5.87
N ALA A 72 -0.11 -2.48 -6.38
CA ALA A 72 0.20 -1.05 -6.47
C ALA A 72 -0.77 -0.32 -7.41
N MET A 73 -1.04 -0.89 -8.58
CA MET A 73 -1.98 -0.30 -9.54
C MET A 73 -3.38 -0.17 -8.95
N THR A 74 -3.88 -1.21 -8.30
CA THR A 74 -5.22 -1.22 -7.69
C THR A 74 -5.31 -0.21 -6.54
N ALA A 75 -4.38 -0.26 -5.61
CA ALA A 75 -4.38 0.61 -4.44
C ALA A 75 -4.34 2.09 -4.82
N ASN A 76 -3.55 2.45 -5.84
CA ASN A 76 -3.44 3.83 -6.33
C ASN A 76 -4.71 4.35 -7.04
N LYS A 77 -5.70 3.52 -7.29
CA LYS A 77 -7.01 3.96 -7.79
C LYS A 77 -7.90 4.54 -6.70
N VAL A 78 -7.57 4.31 -5.44
CA VAL A 78 -8.32 4.82 -4.30
C VAL A 78 -7.78 6.21 -3.91
N PRO A 79 -8.63 7.25 -3.92
CA PRO A 79 -8.21 8.59 -3.52
C PRO A 79 -7.61 8.62 -2.11
N GLY A 80 -6.50 9.34 -1.96
CA GLY A 80 -5.78 9.43 -0.69
C GLY A 80 -4.72 8.34 -0.48
N VAL A 81 -4.63 7.36 -1.37
CA VAL A 81 -3.62 6.29 -1.30
C VAL A 81 -2.43 6.63 -2.20
N ARG A 82 -1.24 6.50 -1.63
CA ARG A 82 0.04 6.50 -2.35
C ARG A 82 0.73 5.19 -2.09
N ALA A 83 0.49 4.23 -2.99
CA ALA A 83 1.07 2.90 -2.92
C ALA A 83 2.39 2.87 -3.70
N ALA A 84 3.42 2.34 -3.05
CA ALA A 84 4.75 2.20 -3.62
C ALA A 84 5.16 0.74 -3.68
N LEU A 85 5.51 0.27 -4.87
CA LEU A 85 6.15 -1.03 -5.08
C LEU A 85 7.63 -0.90 -4.71
N CYS A 86 8.07 -1.65 -3.72
CA CYS A 86 9.45 -1.66 -3.29
C CYS A 86 10.04 -3.07 -3.38
N SER A 87 11.23 -3.18 -3.94
CA SER A 87 11.95 -4.43 -4.11
C SER A 87 13.22 -4.53 -3.27
N ASP A 88 13.60 -3.44 -2.58
CA ASP A 88 14.77 -3.35 -1.72
C ASP A 88 14.55 -2.30 -0.61
N PRO A 89 15.40 -2.29 0.43
CA PRO A 89 15.29 -1.31 1.51
C PRO A 89 15.50 0.14 1.05
N PHE A 90 16.29 0.37 0.02
CA PHE A 90 16.54 1.72 -0.50
C PHE A 90 15.27 2.33 -1.11
N THR A 91 14.55 1.59 -1.97
CA THR A 91 13.28 2.08 -2.54
C THR A 91 12.20 2.24 -1.48
N ALA A 92 12.17 1.38 -0.48
CA ALA A 92 11.28 1.52 0.66
C ALA A 92 11.53 2.83 1.42
N ARG A 93 12.79 3.13 1.72
CA ARG A 93 13.20 4.39 2.34
C ARG A 93 12.79 5.60 1.49
N MET A 94 13.11 5.58 0.20
CA MET A 94 12.80 6.69 -0.70
C MET A 94 11.29 6.92 -0.85
N SER A 95 10.50 5.86 -0.88
CA SER A 95 9.04 5.97 -0.97
C SER A 95 8.45 6.71 0.25
N ARG A 96 9.08 6.59 1.40
CA ARG A 96 8.69 7.30 2.62
C ARG A 96 9.26 8.72 2.64
N GLU A 97 10.57 8.87 2.52
CA GLU A 97 11.23 10.19 2.59
C GLU A 97 10.72 11.17 1.54
N HIS A 98 10.53 10.71 0.31
CA HIS A 98 10.21 11.56 -0.83
C HIS A 98 8.72 11.60 -1.18
N ASN A 99 8.00 10.49 -1.02
CA ASN A 99 6.65 10.35 -1.56
C ASN A 99 5.57 10.21 -0.49
N ASP A 100 5.95 10.12 0.78
CA ASP A 100 5.02 9.86 1.88
C ASP A 100 4.06 8.70 1.57
N ALA A 101 4.61 7.61 1.03
CA ALA A 101 3.82 6.44 0.68
C ALA A 101 3.13 5.87 1.92
N ASN A 102 1.83 5.64 1.83
CA ASN A 102 1.03 5.09 2.92
C ASN A 102 0.61 3.63 2.71
N VAL A 103 0.90 3.08 1.53
CA VAL A 103 0.76 1.65 1.22
C VAL A 103 2.04 1.13 0.60
N LEU A 104 2.56 0.05 1.15
CA LEU A 104 3.71 -0.68 0.62
C LEU A 104 3.21 -1.89 -0.16
N THR A 105 3.71 -2.12 -1.37
CA THR A 105 3.43 -3.34 -2.12
C THR A 105 4.69 -4.13 -2.38
N LEU A 106 4.59 -5.45 -2.26
CA LEU A 106 5.70 -6.39 -2.34
C LEU A 106 5.38 -7.56 -3.28
N GLY A 107 6.42 -8.10 -3.90
CA GLY A 107 6.33 -9.29 -4.74
C GLY A 107 6.71 -10.55 -3.99
N GLY A 108 5.74 -11.37 -3.59
CA GLY A 108 5.99 -12.61 -2.85
C GLY A 108 6.77 -13.67 -3.64
N ARG A 109 6.73 -13.63 -4.98
CA ARG A 109 7.52 -14.51 -5.84
C ARG A 109 8.95 -14.03 -6.10
N LEU A 110 9.26 -12.79 -5.72
CA LEU A 110 10.53 -12.12 -6.05
C LEU A 110 11.47 -12.02 -4.84
N MET A 111 11.01 -12.36 -3.65
CA MET A 111 11.80 -12.22 -2.44
C MET A 111 11.45 -13.29 -1.41
N ASP A 112 12.40 -13.58 -0.53
CA ASP A 112 12.18 -14.37 0.65
C ASP A 112 11.60 -13.54 1.80
N ASN A 113 11.23 -14.21 2.88
CA ASN A 113 10.65 -13.55 4.05
C ASN A 113 11.63 -12.57 4.70
N GLU A 114 12.92 -12.88 4.69
CA GLU A 114 13.95 -12.04 5.30
C GLU A 114 14.07 -10.68 4.60
N LEU A 115 14.13 -10.69 3.27
CA LEU A 115 14.15 -9.45 2.48
C LEU A 115 12.85 -8.66 2.66
N GLY A 116 11.71 -9.33 2.64
CA GLY A 116 10.41 -8.68 2.87
C GLY A 116 10.35 -7.99 4.22
N LEU A 117 10.84 -8.63 5.27
CA LEU A 117 10.93 -8.03 6.62
C LEU A 117 11.89 -6.85 6.67
N GLU A 118 13.03 -6.94 6.01
CA GLU A 118 14.00 -5.85 5.93
C GLU A 118 13.41 -4.62 5.24
N ILE A 119 12.70 -4.82 4.14
CA ILE A 119 11.97 -3.77 3.42
C ILE A 119 10.91 -3.14 4.34
N LEU A 120 10.09 -3.96 4.99
CA LEU A 120 9.03 -3.48 5.88
C LEU A 120 9.56 -2.67 7.06
N ARG A 121 10.62 -3.14 7.70
CA ARG A 121 11.28 -2.42 8.82
C ARG A 121 11.77 -1.06 8.37
N MET A 122 12.47 -0.98 7.25
CA MET A 122 12.95 0.27 6.70
C MET A 122 11.78 1.22 6.40
N TRP A 123 10.73 0.71 5.78
CA TRP A 123 9.56 1.49 5.41
C TRP A 123 8.82 2.05 6.63
N LEU A 124 8.61 1.24 7.67
CA LEU A 124 7.92 1.67 8.89
C LEU A 124 8.74 2.65 9.74
N SER A 125 10.07 2.55 9.71
CA SER A 125 10.95 3.39 10.51
C SER A 125 11.34 4.71 9.84
N THR A 126 10.99 4.89 8.56
CA THR A 126 11.37 6.09 7.82
C THR A 126 10.26 7.14 7.85
N PRO A 127 10.49 8.33 8.41
CA PRO A 127 9.54 9.43 8.37
C PRO A 127 9.54 10.12 7.00
N PHE A 128 8.47 10.86 6.72
CA PHE A 128 8.44 11.76 5.56
C PHE A 128 9.40 12.92 5.80
N ALA A 129 10.23 13.23 4.82
CA ALA A 129 11.25 14.27 4.95
C ALA A 129 10.68 15.71 4.83
N GLY A 130 9.50 15.86 4.25
CA GLY A 130 8.90 17.19 4.06
C GLY A 130 9.68 18.08 3.10
N GLY A 131 9.71 19.38 3.38
CA GLY A 131 10.45 20.35 2.57
C GLY A 131 10.00 20.33 1.11
N ARG A 132 10.96 20.26 0.18
CA ARG A 132 10.69 20.20 -1.27
C ARG A 132 9.84 19.00 -1.70
N HIS A 133 9.84 17.92 -0.92
CA HIS A 133 9.06 16.72 -1.21
C HIS A 133 7.58 16.91 -0.94
N GLU A 134 7.24 17.68 0.08
CA GLU A 134 5.85 18.00 0.42
C GLU A 134 5.13 18.69 -0.74
N GLN A 135 5.76 19.66 -1.37
CA GLN A 135 5.22 20.36 -2.53
C GLN A 135 4.92 19.40 -3.70
N ARG A 136 5.78 18.40 -3.91
CA ARG A 136 5.59 17.39 -4.97
C ARG A 136 4.46 16.43 -4.65
N VAL A 137 4.37 15.96 -3.42
CA VAL A 137 3.25 15.11 -2.95
C VAL A 137 1.93 15.86 -3.05
N GLU A 138 1.90 17.14 -2.68
CA GLU A 138 0.71 17.98 -2.81
C GLU A 138 0.24 18.10 -4.27
N LYS A 139 1.14 18.18 -5.24
CA LYS A 139 0.80 18.18 -6.66
C LYS A 139 0.14 16.87 -7.11
N ILE A 140 0.56 15.73 -6.57
CA ILE A 140 -0.12 14.45 -6.81
C ILE A 140 -1.56 14.51 -6.29
N THR A 141 -1.77 15.01 -5.08
CA THR A 141 -3.09 15.18 -4.48
C THR A 141 -3.98 16.12 -5.31
N GLN A 142 -3.43 17.21 -5.84
CA GLN A 142 -4.16 18.13 -6.71
C GLN A 142 -4.60 17.49 -8.02
N ILE A 143 -3.75 16.65 -8.63
CA ILE A 143 -4.10 15.89 -9.85
C ILE A 143 -5.27 14.95 -9.56
N GLU A 144 -5.22 14.23 -8.45
CA GLU A 144 -6.28 13.34 -8.02
C GLU A 144 -7.61 14.08 -7.86
N GLY A 145 -7.63 15.21 -7.15
CA GLY A 145 -8.82 16.05 -6.96
C GLY A 145 -9.41 16.55 -8.27
N ARG A 146 -8.58 17.00 -9.21
CA ARG A 146 -9.02 17.47 -10.54
C ARG A 146 -9.80 16.39 -11.30
N HIS A 147 -9.34 15.14 -11.27
CA HIS A 147 -10.00 14.05 -11.99
C HIS A 147 -11.27 13.56 -11.29
N LEU A 148 -11.43 13.78 -10.01
CA LEU A 148 -12.68 13.53 -9.29
C LEU A 148 -13.74 14.60 -9.63
N GLU A 149 -13.37 15.88 -9.61
CA GLU A 149 -14.24 17.00 -9.95
C GLU A 149 -14.72 16.96 -11.41
N GLY A 150 -13.83 16.67 -12.37
CA GLY A 150 -14.16 16.56 -13.79
C GLY A 150 -15.20 15.49 -14.11
N ARG A 151 -15.30 14.44 -13.31
CA ARG A 151 -16.35 13.42 -13.48
C ARG A 151 -17.73 13.91 -13.04
N GLU A 152 -17.80 14.82 -12.09
CA GLU A 152 -19.07 15.40 -11.63
C GLU A 152 -19.64 16.39 -12.66
N GLU A 153 -18.78 17.17 -13.31
CA GLU A 153 -19.18 18.11 -14.37
C GLU A 153 -19.74 17.40 -15.61
N ASP A 154 -19.10 16.31 -16.06
CA ASP A 154 -19.57 15.52 -17.21
C ASP A 154 -20.94 14.85 -16.98
N PHE A 155 -21.29 14.55 -15.75
CA PHE A 155 -22.60 13.98 -15.39
C PHE A 155 -23.72 15.02 -15.39
N HIS A 156 -23.42 16.31 -15.21
CA HIS A 156 -24.41 17.38 -15.21
C HIS A 156 -24.69 17.94 -16.61
N GLU A 157 -23.77 17.80 -17.57
CA GLU A 157 -23.98 18.24 -18.95
C GLU A 157 -24.80 17.25 -19.81
N THR A 158 -25.01 16.00 -19.37
CA THR A 158 -25.76 14.96 -20.11
C THR A 158 -27.16 14.70 -19.60
N SER A 159 -27.68 15.52 -18.71
CA SER A 159 -29.06 15.45 -18.21
C SER A 159 -29.92 16.66 -18.73
#